data_1c2ca644abbb678f56db2d49780957da
#
_entry.id   1c2ca644abbb678f56db2d49780957da
#
_cell.length_a   1.000
_cell.length_b   1.000
_cell.length_c   1.000
_cell.angle_alpha   90.00
_cell.angle_beta   90.00
_cell.angle_gamma   90.00
#
_symmetry.space_group_name_H-M   'P 1'
#
loop_
_entity.id
_entity.type
_entity.pdbx_description
1 polymer ?
#
loop_
_entity_poly.entity_id
_entity_poly.type
_entity_poly.pdbx_seq_one_letter_code
_entity_poly.pdbx_strand_id
1 'polypeptide(L)'
;MKIENNKIYTVDCLKGLKSLDDESVDLIITSPPYNLGNTHHTGFKKHQAYSDKLPEEEYQSWQIDILQECFRVLKSDGSMMYQHKNRIKKGVQISPYEWIFKSSFFIKQEIVWINRSQNFDKIRFYPFTERVYWLTKSPKTKLSNTINKYDVFDWKEWVPVGTKGNHTRAFPVKMVTDLLKVFPKAEIVLDPFMGSGTVAIGCLEEKRKYIGFEIEKEYASLARKRIREFNKQLDLGLSLD
;
A
#
# COMPACT_ATOMS: atom_id res chain seq x y z
N MET A 1 -13.51 9.77 15.39
CA MET A 1 -12.60 10.84 14.89
C MET A 1 -13.20 11.36 13.59
N LYS A 2 -13.25 12.68 13.38
CA LYS A 2 -13.71 13.23 12.08
C LYS A 2 -12.58 13.05 11.05
N ILE A 3 -12.86 12.34 9.97
CA ILE A 3 -11.91 12.11 8.88
C ILE A 3 -12.19 13.12 7.76
N GLU A 4 -11.11 13.71 7.25
CA GLU A 4 -11.14 14.68 6.15
C GLU A 4 -10.18 14.21 5.05
N ASN A 5 -10.50 14.54 3.81
CA ASN A 5 -9.64 14.25 2.66
C ASN A 5 -8.31 15.02 2.74
N ASN A 6 -7.32 14.50 2.04
CA ASN A 6 -5.97 15.07 1.92
C ASN A 6 -5.25 15.20 3.27
N LYS A 7 -5.51 14.25 4.16
CA LYS A 7 -4.86 14.19 5.47
C LYS A 7 -4.26 12.82 5.76
N ILE A 8 -3.16 12.84 6.52
CA ILE A 8 -2.53 11.66 7.12
C ILE A 8 -2.77 11.75 8.63
N TYR A 9 -3.39 10.72 9.18
CA TYR A 9 -3.69 10.60 10.60
C TYR A 9 -2.65 9.67 11.26
N THR A 10 -2.06 10.13 12.36
CA THR A 10 -1.15 9.31 13.15
C THR A 10 -1.98 8.45 14.11
N VAL A 11 -2.37 7.27 13.62
CA VAL A 11 -3.33 6.38 14.29
C VAL A 11 -3.13 4.95 13.81
N ASP A 12 -3.51 3.99 14.64
CA ASP A 12 -3.62 2.59 14.22
C ASP A 12 -4.61 2.42 13.07
N CYS A 13 -4.28 1.57 12.10
CA CYS A 13 -5.06 1.39 10.88
C CYS A 13 -6.52 0.95 11.16
N LEU A 14 -6.75 0.00 12.09
CA LEU A 14 -8.10 -0.45 12.43
C LEU A 14 -8.91 0.64 13.11
N LYS A 15 -8.29 1.44 13.99
CA LYS A 15 -8.95 2.62 14.58
C LYS A 15 -9.29 3.67 13.53
N GLY A 16 -8.39 3.90 12.58
CA GLY A 16 -8.61 4.80 11.46
C GLY A 16 -9.75 4.31 10.57
N LEU A 17 -9.72 3.06 10.13
CA LEU A 17 -10.74 2.43 9.31
C LEU A 17 -12.13 2.51 9.97
N LYS A 18 -12.26 2.15 11.26
CA LYS A 18 -13.50 2.25 12.03
C LYS A 18 -14.06 3.67 12.17
N SER A 19 -13.27 4.69 11.87
CA SER A 19 -13.73 6.09 11.89
C SER A 19 -14.25 6.57 10.53
N LEU A 20 -14.18 5.73 9.49
CA LEU A 20 -14.74 5.98 8.17
C LEU A 20 -16.15 5.39 8.07
N ASP A 21 -17.01 6.07 7.33
CA ASP A 21 -18.33 5.58 6.98
C ASP A 21 -18.24 4.40 6.00
N ASP A 22 -19.26 3.56 5.99
CA ASP A 22 -19.41 2.49 5.00
C ASP A 22 -19.44 3.10 3.59
N GLU A 23 -18.84 2.40 2.63
CA GLU A 23 -18.87 2.77 1.21
C GLU A 23 -18.44 4.22 0.92
N SER A 24 -17.47 4.73 1.68
CA SER A 24 -16.97 6.12 1.59
C SER A 24 -15.72 6.27 0.70
N VAL A 25 -15.10 5.18 0.27
CA VAL A 25 -13.82 5.15 -0.45
C VAL A 25 -13.96 4.49 -1.81
N ASP A 26 -13.38 5.10 -2.86
CA ASP A 26 -13.45 4.57 -4.23
C ASP A 26 -12.37 3.52 -4.52
N LEU A 27 -11.17 3.75 -4.00
CA LEU A 27 -10.00 2.92 -4.26
C LEU A 27 -9.13 2.80 -3.00
N ILE A 28 -8.63 1.62 -2.74
CA ILE A 28 -7.61 1.39 -1.72
C ILE A 28 -6.33 0.95 -2.43
N ILE A 29 -5.21 1.63 -2.16
CA ILE A 29 -3.87 1.23 -2.62
C ILE A 29 -3.01 1.13 -1.37
N THR A 30 -2.49 -0.06 -1.06
CA THR A 30 -1.81 -0.25 0.21
C THR A 30 -0.81 -1.41 0.20
N SER A 31 0.17 -1.30 1.10
CA SER A 31 1.16 -2.33 1.39
C SER A 31 1.31 -2.46 2.91
N PRO A 32 0.65 -3.43 3.54
CA PRO A 32 0.77 -3.63 4.98
C PRO A 32 2.18 -4.14 5.35
N PRO A 33 2.57 -4.05 6.63
CA PRO A 33 3.78 -4.69 7.12
C PRO A 33 3.75 -6.20 6.88
N TYR A 34 4.92 -6.80 6.53
CA TYR A 34 4.98 -8.19 6.05
C TYR A 34 5.31 -9.23 7.12
N ASN A 35 5.43 -8.84 8.38
CA ASN A 35 5.81 -9.74 9.48
C ASN A 35 7.16 -10.45 9.26
N LEU A 36 8.16 -9.71 8.80
CA LEU A 36 9.48 -10.25 8.46
C LEU A 36 10.44 -10.31 9.65
N GLY A 37 10.08 -9.68 10.76
CA GLY A 37 10.91 -9.65 11.95
C GLY A 37 12.16 -8.77 11.86
N ASN A 38 12.40 -8.12 10.75
CA ASN A 38 13.58 -7.30 10.50
C ASN A 38 13.28 -5.82 10.71
N THR A 39 13.61 -5.33 11.89
CA THR A 39 13.56 -3.90 12.20
C THR A 39 14.81 -3.14 11.74
N HIS A 40 15.85 -3.85 11.27
CA HIS A 40 17.19 -3.29 11.07
C HIS A 40 17.43 -2.55 9.75
N HIS A 41 16.51 -2.60 8.80
CA HIS A 41 16.71 -1.98 7.46
C HIS A 41 15.95 -0.66 7.27
N THR A 42 15.21 -0.20 8.26
CA THR A 42 14.63 1.13 8.25
C THR A 42 15.60 2.04 8.99
N GLY A 43 16.08 3.10 8.37
CA GLY A 43 17.03 4.03 8.97
C GLY A 43 16.50 4.80 10.20
N PHE A 44 15.33 4.43 10.71
CA PHE A 44 14.76 4.89 11.96
C PHE A 44 15.06 3.90 13.09
N LYS A 45 15.38 4.44 14.26
CA LYS A 45 15.50 3.66 15.49
C LYS A 45 14.20 2.89 15.73
N LYS A 46 14.33 1.60 15.99
CA LYS A 46 13.33 0.61 16.42
C LYS A 46 11.86 1.11 16.38
N HIS A 47 11.02 0.55 15.49
CA HIS A 47 9.57 0.79 15.52
C HIS A 47 9.04 0.59 16.94
N GLN A 48 8.42 1.62 17.50
CA GLN A 48 7.93 1.58 18.89
C GLN A 48 6.43 1.26 18.95
N ALA A 49 5.69 1.55 17.90
CA ALA A 49 4.24 1.43 17.87
C ALA A 49 3.74 0.14 17.20
N TYR A 50 4.60 -0.56 16.42
CA TYR A 50 4.25 -1.79 15.72
C TYR A 50 5.32 -2.87 15.87
N SER A 51 4.89 -4.14 16.08
CA SER A 51 5.77 -5.31 16.10
C SER A 51 5.70 -6.07 14.78
N ASP A 52 6.80 -6.06 13.99
CA ASP A 52 6.91 -6.86 12.74
C ASP A 52 7.28 -8.33 13.03
N LYS A 53 6.88 -8.88 14.19
CA LYS A 53 7.22 -10.22 14.70
C LYS A 53 6.03 -10.91 15.37
N LEU A 54 4.86 -10.75 14.84
CA LEU A 54 3.68 -11.43 15.38
C LEU A 54 3.78 -12.95 15.14
N PRO A 55 3.22 -13.79 16.04
CA PRO A 55 2.90 -15.16 15.72
C PRO A 55 2.10 -15.23 14.41
N GLU A 56 2.29 -16.28 13.61
CA GLU A 56 1.73 -16.32 12.24
C GLU A 56 0.21 -16.25 12.24
N GLU A 57 -0.43 -16.96 13.15
CA GLU A 57 -1.89 -16.99 13.28
C GLU A 57 -2.45 -15.61 13.67
N GLU A 58 -1.79 -14.91 14.59
CA GLU A 58 -2.17 -13.55 14.99
C GLU A 58 -2.00 -12.57 13.83
N TYR A 59 -0.89 -12.70 13.07
CA TYR A 59 -0.67 -11.86 11.91
C TYR A 59 -1.75 -12.07 10.84
N GLN A 60 -2.09 -13.32 10.53
CA GLN A 60 -3.13 -13.62 9.55
C GLN A 60 -4.50 -13.14 10.02
N SER A 61 -4.84 -13.35 11.31
CA SER A 61 -6.09 -12.83 11.89
C SER A 61 -6.17 -11.31 11.79
N TRP A 62 -5.09 -10.60 12.13
CA TRP A 62 -5.02 -9.16 12.01
C TRP A 62 -5.16 -8.68 10.56
N GLN A 63 -4.58 -9.39 9.58
CA GLN A 63 -4.76 -9.07 8.16
C GLN A 63 -6.21 -9.28 7.71
N ILE A 64 -6.88 -10.32 8.22
CA ILE A 64 -8.30 -10.56 7.93
C ILE A 64 -9.16 -9.41 8.47
N ASP A 65 -8.92 -8.97 9.70
CA ASP A 65 -9.66 -7.85 10.31
C ASP A 65 -9.50 -6.56 9.49
N ILE A 66 -8.27 -6.29 9.01
CA ILE A 66 -7.99 -5.14 8.14
C ILE A 66 -8.76 -5.27 6.82
N LEU A 67 -8.71 -6.44 6.17
CA LEU A 67 -9.41 -6.66 4.92
C LEU A 67 -10.93 -6.54 5.08
N GLN A 68 -11.50 -6.98 6.20
CA GLN A 68 -12.93 -6.81 6.50
C GLN A 68 -13.32 -5.32 6.64
N GLU A 69 -12.53 -4.53 7.36
CA GLU A 69 -12.76 -3.10 7.48
C GLU A 69 -12.55 -2.37 6.14
N CYS A 70 -11.51 -2.76 5.37
CA CYS A 70 -11.32 -2.26 4.01
C CYS A 70 -12.52 -2.59 3.10
N PHE A 71 -13.05 -3.80 3.22
CA PHE A 71 -14.27 -4.20 2.49
C PHE A 71 -15.47 -3.33 2.88
N ARG A 72 -15.66 -3.03 4.16
CA ARG A 72 -16.76 -2.20 4.66
C ARG A 72 -16.69 -0.79 4.08
N VAL A 73 -15.54 -0.13 4.18
CA VAL A 73 -15.37 1.29 3.77
C VAL A 73 -15.29 1.47 2.26
N LEU A 74 -14.93 0.43 1.49
CA LEU A 74 -14.87 0.48 0.05
C LEU A 74 -16.27 0.52 -0.56
N LYS A 75 -16.52 1.37 -1.57
CA LYS A 75 -17.77 1.39 -2.32
C LYS A 75 -18.04 0.07 -3.03
N SER A 76 -19.29 -0.20 -3.36
CA SER A 76 -19.73 -1.47 -3.97
C SER A 76 -19.05 -1.77 -5.31
N ASP A 77 -18.72 -0.75 -6.09
CA ASP A 77 -17.97 -0.83 -7.36
C ASP A 77 -16.47 -0.53 -7.21
N GLY A 78 -16.02 -0.23 -5.99
CA GLY A 78 -14.65 0.10 -5.66
C GLY A 78 -13.68 -1.07 -5.82
N SER A 79 -12.41 -0.76 -5.78
CA SER A 79 -11.31 -1.72 -5.92
C SER A 79 -10.26 -1.53 -4.84
N MET A 80 -9.58 -2.62 -4.47
CA MET A 80 -8.42 -2.58 -3.59
C MET A 80 -7.22 -3.20 -4.29
N MET A 81 -6.13 -2.45 -4.35
CA MET A 81 -4.82 -2.88 -4.82
C MET A 81 -3.96 -3.19 -3.61
N TYR A 82 -3.95 -4.45 -3.22
CA TYR A 82 -3.30 -4.95 -2.01
C TYR A 82 -1.93 -5.52 -2.37
N GLN A 83 -0.87 -4.74 -2.10
CA GLN A 83 0.50 -5.16 -2.39
C GLN A 83 1.06 -5.97 -1.22
N HIS A 84 1.58 -7.14 -1.53
CA HIS A 84 2.23 -8.01 -0.55
C HIS A 84 3.22 -8.95 -1.25
N LYS A 85 4.04 -9.63 -0.48
CA LYS A 85 4.95 -10.65 -0.99
C LYS A 85 4.74 -12.00 -0.32
N ASN A 86 5.10 -13.05 -1.03
CA ASN A 86 5.25 -14.36 -0.42
C ASN A 86 6.39 -14.32 0.60
N ARG A 87 6.19 -14.94 1.75
CA ARG A 87 7.17 -15.04 2.83
C ARG A 87 7.64 -16.47 2.96
N ILE A 88 8.84 -16.65 3.48
CA ILE A 88 9.36 -17.97 3.82
C ILE A 88 9.49 -18.07 5.34
N LYS A 89 8.85 -19.06 5.94
CA LYS A 89 8.92 -19.35 7.36
C LYS A 89 9.21 -20.82 7.58
N LYS A 90 10.27 -21.15 8.30
CA LYS A 90 10.71 -22.56 8.53
C LYS A 90 10.84 -23.37 7.24
N GLY A 91 11.36 -22.77 6.15
CA GLY A 91 11.55 -23.43 4.87
C GLY A 91 10.31 -23.54 3.97
N VAL A 92 9.14 -23.13 4.45
CA VAL A 92 7.87 -23.21 3.71
C VAL A 92 7.43 -21.81 3.28
N GLN A 93 6.90 -21.72 2.06
CA GLN A 93 6.30 -20.47 1.58
C GLN A 93 4.92 -20.26 2.22
N ILE A 94 4.70 -19.04 2.69
CA ILE A 94 3.40 -18.53 3.14
C ILE A 94 2.94 -17.50 2.13
N SER A 95 1.78 -17.72 1.54
CA SER A 95 1.18 -16.84 0.55
C SER A 95 0.09 -15.96 1.15
N PRO A 96 -0.06 -14.70 0.72
CA PRO A 96 -1.19 -13.86 1.08
C PRO A 96 -2.57 -14.45 0.78
N TYR A 97 -2.66 -15.40 -0.14
CA TYR A 97 -3.89 -16.14 -0.39
C TYR A 97 -4.48 -16.79 0.86
N GLU A 98 -3.63 -17.19 1.84
CA GLU A 98 -4.08 -17.86 3.07
C GLU A 98 -5.04 -17.04 3.92
N TRP A 99 -4.92 -15.70 3.88
CA TRP A 99 -5.84 -14.81 4.59
C TRP A 99 -6.78 -14.05 3.66
N ILE A 100 -6.40 -13.79 2.40
CA ILE A 100 -7.29 -13.12 1.44
C ILE A 100 -8.53 -13.98 1.19
N PHE A 101 -8.39 -15.31 1.04
CA PHE A 101 -9.54 -16.22 0.86
C PHE A 101 -10.47 -16.32 2.09
N LYS A 102 -10.01 -15.88 3.25
CA LYS A 102 -10.82 -15.80 4.47
C LYS A 102 -11.53 -14.44 4.61
N SER A 103 -11.25 -13.50 3.74
CA SER A 103 -11.92 -12.20 3.69
C SER A 103 -13.17 -12.24 2.80
N SER A 104 -13.96 -11.16 2.82
CA SER A 104 -15.14 -11.02 1.96
C SER A 104 -14.81 -10.60 0.52
N PHE A 105 -13.55 -10.33 0.20
CA PHE A 105 -13.15 -9.90 -1.13
C PHE A 105 -13.11 -11.03 -2.16
N PHE A 106 -13.47 -10.70 -3.39
CA PHE A 106 -13.12 -11.50 -4.56
C PHE A 106 -11.74 -11.10 -5.05
N ILE A 107 -10.88 -12.09 -5.31
CA ILE A 107 -9.60 -11.86 -6.00
C ILE A 107 -9.91 -11.76 -7.49
N LYS A 108 -9.77 -10.58 -8.04
CA LYS A 108 -10.03 -10.34 -9.47
C LYS A 108 -8.85 -10.76 -10.32
N GLN A 109 -7.64 -10.43 -9.87
CA GLN A 109 -6.39 -10.79 -10.54
C GLN A 109 -5.20 -10.63 -9.58
N GLU A 110 -4.18 -11.44 -9.79
CA GLU A 110 -2.83 -11.22 -9.26
C GLU A 110 -2.00 -10.49 -10.32
N ILE A 111 -1.32 -9.43 -9.91
CA ILE A 111 -0.42 -8.63 -10.74
C ILE A 111 0.99 -8.84 -10.21
N VAL A 112 1.94 -9.10 -11.10
CA VAL A 112 3.33 -9.31 -10.77
C VAL A 112 4.09 -7.99 -10.88
N TRP A 113 4.72 -7.58 -9.79
CA TRP A 113 5.66 -6.47 -9.80
C TRP A 113 7.10 -7.01 -9.79
N ILE A 114 7.86 -6.70 -10.82
CA ILE A 114 9.30 -6.96 -10.90
C ILE A 114 10.01 -5.89 -10.07
N ASN A 115 10.22 -6.15 -8.78
CA ASN A 115 10.82 -5.19 -7.84
C ASN A 115 12.35 -5.28 -7.77
N ARG A 116 12.96 -6.28 -8.42
CA ARG A 116 14.41 -6.50 -8.49
C ARG A 116 15.09 -6.65 -7.13
N SER A 117 14.36 -7.14 -6.13
CA SER A 117 14.89 -7.41 -4.79
C SER A 117 16.06 -8.40 -4.87
N GLN A 118 17.19 -8.04 -4.27
CA GLN A 118 18.41 -8.87 -4.26
C GLN A 118 18.53 -9.63 -2.93
N ASN A 119 17.54 -10.43 -2.59
CA ASN A 119 17.62 -11.31 -1.42
C ASN A 119 18.21 -12.65 -1.86
N PHE A 120 19.52 -12.81 -1.70
CA PHE A 120 20.19 -14.06 -2.04
C PHE A 120 19.73 -15.21 -1.13
N ASP A 121 19.32 -16.30 -1.73
CA ASP A 121 18.98 -17.55 -1.05
C ASP A 121 19.85 -18.67 -1.61
N LYS A 122 20.43 -19.49 -0.73
CA LYS A 122 21.34 -20.58 -1.17
C LYS A 122 20.62 -21.86 -1.58
N ILE A 123 19.34 -21.97 -1.26
CA ILE A 123 18.55 -23.21 -1.40
C ILE A 123 17.27 -23.04 -2.21
N ARG A 124 16.90 -21.82 -2.59
CA ARG A 124 15.71 -21.50 -3.37
C ARG A 124 16.03 -20.49 -4.46
N PHE A 125 15.11 -20.32 -5.41
CA PHE A 125 15.19 -19.25 -6.37
C PHE A 125 15.12 -17.89 -5.66
N TYR A 126 15.89 -16.91 -6.15
CA TYR A 126 15.91 -15.58 -5.57
C TYR A 126 14.56 -14.87 -5.80
N PRO A 127 13.95 -14.30 -4.77
CA PRO A 127 12.71 -13.55 -4.92
C PRO A 127 13.02 -12.25 -5.67
N PHE A 128 12.54 -12.17 -6.90
CA PHE A 128 12.76 -11.05 -7.81
C PHE A 128 11.50 -10.22 -8.03
N THR A 129 10.38 -10.70 -7.49
CA THR A 129 9.06 -10.13 -7.72
C THR A 129 8.29 -10.00 -6.41
N GLU A 130 7.36 -9.04 -6.38
CA GLU A 130 6.28 -8.97 -5.40
C GLU A 130 4.93 -9.04 -6.11
N ARG A 131 3.83 -9.02 -5.36
CA ARG A 131 2.48 -9.20 -5.89
C ARG A 131 1.62 -8.01 -5.51
N VAL A 132 0.74 -7.64 -6.43
CA VAL A 132 -0.38 -6.74 -6.15
C VAL A 132 -1.66 -7.51 -6.45
N TYR A 133 -2.46 -7.76 -5.43
CA TYR A 133 -3.74 -8.44 -5.56
C TYR A 133 -4.81 -7.41 -5.83
N TRP A 134 -5.45 -7.50 -7.00
CA TRP A 134 -6.65 -6.72 -7.27
C TRP A 134 -7.85 -7.40 -6.64
N LEU A 135 -8.36 -6.77 -5.59
CA LEU A 135 -9.48 -7.25 -4.79
C LEU A 135 -10.72 -6.39 -5.05
N THR A 136 -11.89 -7.00 -5.10
CA THR A 136 -13.16 -6.30 -5.40
C THR A 136 -14.29 -6.83 -4.53
N LYS A 137 -15.33 -5.99 -4.33
CA LYS A 137 -16.57 -6.42 -3.65
C LYS A 137 -17.48 -7.26 -4.56
N SER A 138 -17.29 -7.19 -5.86
CA SER A 138 -18.11 -7.91 -6.84
C SER A 138 -17.27 -8.55 -7.93
N PRO A 139 -17.57 -9.79 -8.33
CA PRO A 139 -16.91 -10.42 -9.47
C PRO A 139 -17.22 -9.71 -10.80
N LYS A 140 -18.23 -8.84 -10.84
CA LYS A 140 -18.62 -8.06 -12.02
C LYS A 140 -17.81 -6.77 -12.20
N THR A 141 -17.04 -6.33 -11.18
CA THR A 141 -16.18 -5.14 -11.28
C THR A 141 -15.21 -5.27 -12.44
N LYS A 142 -15.05 -4.21 -13.22
CA LYS A 142 -14.20 -4.16 -14.42
C LYS A 142 -13.27 -2.96 -14.35
N LEU A 143 -12.15 -3.03 -15.05
CA LEU A 143 -11.31 -1.85 -15.28
C LEU A 143 -12.09 -0.85 -16.16
N SER A 144 -11.98 0.42 -15.77
CA SER A 144 -12.60 1.51 -16.56
C SER A 144 -11.70 1.96 -17.71
N ASN A 145 -10.41 1.69 -17.64
CA ASN A 145 -9.42 2.04 -18.64
C ASN A 145 -8.35 0.95 -18.73
N THR A 146 -7.85 0.67 -19.92
CA THR A 146 -6.81 -0.34 -20.18
C THR A 146 -5.54 0.33 -20.69
N ILE A 147 -4.81 1.00 -19.81
CA ILE A 147 -3.55 1.67 -20.16
C ILE A 147 -2.46 0.65 -20.46
N ASN A 148 -2.47 -0.46 -19.72
CA ASN A 148 -1.60 -1.60 -19.94
C ASN A 148 -2.44 -2.88 -19.90
N LYS A 149 -2.17 -3.82 -20.81
CA LYS A 149 -2.93 -5.07 -20.92
C LYS A 149 -2.23 -6.25 -20.24
N TYR A 150 -1.05 -6.00 -19.68
CA TYR A 150 -0.25 -7.06 -19.04
C TYR A 150 -0.45 -7.02 -17.54
N ASP A 151 -0.37 -8.19 -16.93
CA ASP A 151 -0.41 -8.38 -15.48
C ASP A 151 1.00 -8.43 -14.86
N VAL A 152 2.01 -8.02 -15.62
CA VAL A 152 3.40 -7.91 -15.18
C VAL A 152 3.89 -6.49 -15.41
N PHE A 153 4.39 -5.88 -14.35
CA PHE A 153 4.91 -4.52 -14.37
C PHE A 153 6.36 -4.47 -13.91
N ASP A 154 7.16 -3.69 -14.62
CA ASP A 154 8.53 -3.31 -14.24
C ASP A 154 8.55 -1.82 -13.93
N TRP A 155 8.08 -1.45 -12.74
CA TRP A 155 8.18 -0.08 -12.24
C TRP A 155 9.61 0.18 -11.78
N LYS A 156 10.43 0.73 -12.69
CA LYS A 156 11.88 0.88 -12.53
C LYS A 156 12.31 2.02 -11.62
N GLU A 157 11.42 2.93 -11.30
CA GLU A 157 11.78 4.06 -10.49
C GLU A 157 12.21 3.61 -9.09
N TRP A 158 13.51 3.55 -8.93
CA TRP A 158 14.12 3.62 -7.64
C TRP A 158 13.69 4.96 -7.05
N VAL A 159 12.77 4.94 -6.10
CA VAL A 159 12.52 6.12 -5.32
C VAL A 159 13.82 6.40 -4.60
N PRO A 160 14.55 7.46 -4.91
CA PRO A 160 15.54 7.96 -4.00
C PRO A 160 14.73 8.45 -2.82
N VAL A 161 14.42 7.54 -1.90
CA VAL A 161 13.89 7.90 -0.62
C VAL A 161 14.97 8.75 0.00
N GLY A 162 14.78 10.05 -0.12
CA GLY A 162 15.78 11.07 0.08
C GLY A 162 16.63 10.76 1.28
N THR A 163 17.92 10.84 1.05
CA THR A 163 18.97 10.93 2.05
C THR A 163 19.04 9.80 3.09
N LYS A 164 20.22 9.28 3.24
CA LYS A 164 20.67 8.31 4.28
C LYS A 164 19.69 8.16 5.46
N GLY A 165 18.98 7.03 5.52
CA GLY A 165 18.13 6.68 6.65
C GLY A 165 16.63 6.53 6.37
N ASN A 166 16.16 6.71 5.15
CA ASN A 166 14.72 6.74 4.85
C ASN A 166 14.18 5.39 4.37
N HIS A 167 12.87 5.22 4.50
CA HIS A 167 12.05 4.04 4.25
C HIS A 167 12.47 3.24 3.00
N THR A 168 13.21 2.17 3.19
CA THR A 168 13.83 1.37 2.12
C THR A 168 12.86 0.41 1.41
N ARG A 169 11.56 0.43 1.76
CA ARG A 169 10.54 -0.52 1.29
C ARG A 169 9.30 0.15 0.72
N ALA A 170 9.37 1.44 0.37
CA ALA A 170 8.28 2.10 -0.32
C ALA A 170 8.21 1.62 -1.77
N PHE A 171 7.02 1.36 -2.28
CA PHE A 171 6.83 1.14 -3.70
C PHE A 171 6.96 2.48 -4.47
N PRO A 172 7.23 2.45 -5.79
CA PRO A 172 7.41 3.66 -6.60
C PRO A 172 6.13 4.50 -6.70
N VAL A 173 6.26 5.83 -6.78
CA VAL A 173 5.13 6.73 -7.08
C VAL A 173 4.49 6.35 -8.41
N LYS A 174 5.31 6.01 -9.40
CA LYS A 174 4.83 5.55 -10.72
C LYS A 174 3.88 4.36 -10.64
N MET A 175 4.07 3.44 -9.70
CA MET A 175 3.11 2.36 -9.46
C MET A 175 1.73 2.91 -9.09
N VAL A 176 1.69 3.90 -8.20
CA VAL A 176 0.44 4.53 -7.76
C VAL A 176 -0.23 5.26 -8.92
N THR A 177 0.50 6.08 -9.65
CA THR A 177 -0.05 6.85 -10.78
C THR A 177 -0.56 5.94 -11.89
N ASP A 178 0.16 4.88 -12.23
CA ASP A 178 -0.30 3.89 -13.23
C ASP A 178 -1.58 3.18 -12.77
N LEU A 179 -1.66 2.79 -11.49
CA LEU A 179 -2.88 2.20 -10.92
C LEU A 179 -4.04 3.20 -10.92
N LEU A 180 -3.81 4.47 -10.58
CA LEU A 180 -4.85 5.51 -10.61
C LEU A 180 -5.39 5.74 -12.03
N LYS A 181 -4.54 5.67 -13.04
CA LYS A 181 -4.94 5.80 -14.46
C LYS A 181 -5.87 4.68 -14.93
N VAL A 182 -5.76 3.48 -14.35
CA VAL A 182 -6.69 2.36 -14.64
C VAL A 182 -8.02 2.51 -13.92
N PHE A 183 -8.09 3.33 -12.87
CA PHE A 183 -9.31 3.66 -12.13
C PHE A 183 -9.66 5.16 -12.23
N PRO A 184 -9.96 5.69 -13.44
CA PRO A 184 -10.12 7.13 -13.67
C PRO A 184 -11.28 7.76 -12.89
N LYS A 185 -12.25 6.97 -12.44
CA LYS A 185 -13.40 7.43 -11.66
C LYS A 185 -13.16 7.45 -10.16
N ALA A 186 -12.03 6.90 -9.68
CA ALA A 186 -11.70 6.91 -8.27
C ALA A 186 -11.31 8.32 -7.82
N GLU A 187 -12.12 8.95 -6.98
CA GLU A 187 -11.87 10.30 -6.44
C GLU A 187 -11.16 10.25 -5.08
N ILE A 188 -11.60 9.35 -4.19
CA ILE A 188 -11.08 9.21 -2.84
C ILE A 188 -10.29 7.91 -2.74
N VAL A 189 -9.00 8.03 -2.47
CA VAL A 189 -8.06 6.92 -2.33
C VAL A 189 -7.64 6.78 -0.87
N LEU A 190 -7.72 5.57 -0.36
CA LEU A 190 -7.31 5.25 1.01
C LEU A 190 -6.02 4.42 1.02
N ASP A 191 -5.10 4.76 1.92
CA ASP A 191 -4.00 3.90 2.32
C ASP A 191 -3.97 3.74 3.84
N PRO A 192 -4.39 2.58 4.36
CA PRO A 192 -4.35 2.28 5.79
C PRO A 192 -2.94 2.16 6.38
N PHE A 193 -1.90 2.10 5.54
CA PHE A 193 -0.49 1.95 5.92
C PHE A 193 0.37 2.96 5.16
N MET A 194 0.07 4.24 5.31
CA MET A 194 0.59 5.33 4.50
C MET A 194 2.12 5.43 4.47
N GLY A 195 2.81 4.97 5.50
CA GLY A 195 4.26 4.97 5.56
C GLY A 195 4.86 6.34 5.26
N SER A 196 5.73 6.38 4.26
CA SER A 196 6.39 7.63 3.81
C SER A 196 5.53 8.50 2.86
N GLY A 197 4.26 8.14 2.62
CA GLY A 197 3.32 8.96 1.86
C GLY A 197 3.33 8.78 0.34
N THR A 198 3.81 7.65 -0.17
CA THR A 198 3.89 7.42 -1.61
C THR A 198 2.53 7.47 -2.29
N VAL A 199 1.50 6.86 -1.68
CA VAL A 199 0.12 6.91 -2.22
C VAL A 199 -0.39 8.35 -2.24
N ALA A 200 -0.14 9.13 -1.21
CA ALA A 200 -0.55 10.54 -1.17
C ALA A 200 0.09 11.37 -2.27
N ILE A 201 1.39 11.17 -2.55
CA ILE A 201 2.10 11.85 -3.65
C ILE A 201 1.48 11.47 -5.00
N GLY A 202 1.31 10.18 -5.30
CA GLY A 202 0.68 9.75 -6.56
C GLY A 202 -0.75 10.26 -6.72
N CYS A 203 -1.53 10.36 -5.61
CA CYS A 203 -2.86 10.97 -5.63
C CYS A 203 -2.80 12.45 -6.00
N LEU A 204 -1.83 13.21 -5.48
CA LEU A 204 -1.65 14.62 -5.80
C LEU A 204 -1.25 14.82 -7.27
N GLU A 205 -0.34 13.99 -7.81
CA GLU A 205 0.02 14.00 -9.23
C GLU A 205 -1.20 13.78 -10.14
N GLU A 206 -2.04 12.82 -9.80
CA GLU A 206 -3.22 12.46 -10.58
C GLU A 206 -4.48 13.26 -10.16
N LYS A 207 -4.32 14.33 -9.33
CA LYS A 207 -5.40 15.22 -8.86
C LYS A 207 -6.53 14.46 -8.16
N ARG A 208 -6.17 13.45 -7.35
CA ARG A 208 -7.09 12.67 -6.51
C ARG A 208 -7.00 13.10 -5.06
N LYS A 209 -8.07 12.88 -4.31
CA LYS A 209 -8.10 13.03 -2.86
C LYS A 209 -7.54 11.77 -2.21
N TYR A 210 -6.84 11.93 -1.09
CA TYR A 210 -6.34 10.80 -0.33
C TYR A 210 -6.75 10.87 1.15
N ILE A 211 -6.76 9.70 1.78
CA ILE A 211 -6.84 9.54 3.23
C ILE A 211 -5.73 8.55 3.61
N GLY A 212 -4.94 8.85 4.64
CA GLY A 212 -3.87 7.99 5.07
C GLY A 212 -3.88 7.75 6.57
N PHE A 213 -3.60 6.50 6.97
CA PHE A 213 -3.33 6.14 8.36
C PHE A 213 -1.89 5.65 8.48
N GLU A 214 -1.22 6.07 9.55
CA GLU A 214 0.15 5.68 9.86
C GLU A 214 0.34 5.68 11.36
N ILE A 215 0.74 4.55 11.92
CA ILE A 215 0.90 4.41 13.38
C ILE A 215 2.20 5.03 13.88
N GLU A 216 3.27 4.98 13.06
CA GLU A 216 4.57 5.50 13.42
C GLU A 216 4.65 7.02 13.18
N LYS A 217 4.84 7.78 14.27
CA LYS A 217 4.88 9.26 14.20
C LYS A 217 5.96 9.79 13.26
N GLU A 218 7.10 9.11 13.19
CA GLU A 218 8.23 9.49 12.35
C GLU A 218 7.89 9.36 10.87
N TYR A 219 7.25 8.24 10.47
CA TYR A 219 6.78 8.05 9.10
C TYR A 219 5.66 9.03 8.73
N ALA A 220 4.69 9.23 9.61
CA ALA A 220 3.64 10.21 9.38
C ALA A 220 4.20 11.64 9.21
N SER A 221 5.24 12.00 9.98
CA SER A 221 5.93 13.29 9.86
C SER A 221 6.71 13.39 8.54
N LEU A 222 7.40 12.32 8.15
CA LEU A 222 8.10 12.24 6.86
C LEU A 222 7.13 12.39 5.69
N ALA A 223 6.02 11.67 5.73
CA ALA A 223 5.00 11.75 4.69
C ALA A 223 4.43 13.16 4.54
N ARG A 224 4.09 13.81 5.66
CA ARG A 224 3.61 15.20 5.64
C ARG A 224 4.68 16.18 5.13
N LYS A 225 5.97 15.94 5.43
CA LYS A 225 7.08 16.74 4.88
C LYS A 225 7.17 16.58 3.37
N ARG A 226 7.18 15.35 2.86
CA ARG A 226 7.24 15.07 1.41
C ARG A 226 6.07 15.70 0.67
N ILE A 227 4.85 15.61 1.20
CA ILE A 227 3.67 16.25 0.62
C ILE A 227 3.82 17.76 0.55
N ARG A 228 4.33 18.41 1.62
CA ARG A 228 4.58 19.87 1.58
C ARG A 228 5.62 20.26 0.54
N GLU A 229 6.67 19.46 0.41
CA GLU A 229 7.73 19.70 -0.58
C GLU A 229 7.19 19.53 -2.01
N PHE A 230 6.40 18.49 -2.24
CA PHE A 230 5.72 18.23 -3.50
C PHE A 230 4.79 19.39 -3.90
N ASN A 231 3.92 19.84 -2.99
CA ASN A 231 3.02 20.97 -3.27
C ASN A 231 3.78 22.26 -3.60
N LYS A 232 4.90 22.53 -2.92
CA LYS A 232 5.76 23.67 -3.26
C LYS A 232 6.34 23.59 -4.68
N GLN A 233 6.71 22.39 -5.14
CA GLN A 233 7.19 22.18 -6.51
C GLN A 233 6.10 22.44 -7.54
N LEU A 234 4.88 21.97 -7.27
CA LEU A 234 3.70 22.25 -8.11
C LEU A 234 3.40 23.76 -8.20
N ASP A 235 3.44 24.46 -7.07
CA ASP A 235 3.20 25.93 -7.01
C ASP A 235 4.24 26.73 -7.80
N LEU A 236 5.48 26.21 -7.89
CA LEU A 236 6.57 26.80 -8.66
C LEU A 236 6.56 26.42 -10.16
N GLY A 237 5.61 25.57 -10.59
CA GLY A 237 5.52 25.10 -11.98
C GLY A 237 6.71 24.23 -12.42
N LEU A 238 7.45 23.67 -11.47
CA LEU A 238 8.56 22.77 -11.75
C LEU A 238 8.00 21.40 -12.16
N SER A 239 8.33 20.95 -13.38
CA SER A 239 7.97 19.60 -13.82
C SER A 239 8.70 18.56 -12.95
N LEU A 240 8.02 17.48 -12.64
CA LEU A 240 8.55 16.35 -11.90
C LEU A 240 9.08 15.31 -12.91
N ASP A 241 10.06 15.71 -13.73
CA ASP A 241 10.80 14.80 -14.63
C ASP A 241 11.77 13.92 -13.83
#